data_fac76b228aebdcef272f0404c9aeb493
#
_entry.id   fac76b228aebdcef272f0404c9aeb493
#
_cell.length_a   1.000
_cell.length_b   1.000
_cell.length_c   1.000
_cell.angle_alpha   90.00
_cell.angle_beta   90.00
_cell.angle_gamma   90.00
#
_symmetry.space_group_name_H-M   'P 1'
#
loop_
_entity.id
_entity.type
_entity.pdbx_description
1 polymer ?
#
loop_
_entity_poly.entity_id
_entity_poly.type
_entity_poly.pdbx_seq_one_letter_code
_entity_poly.pdbx_strand_id
1 'polypeptide(L)'
;MEPRIAKCLLLTKVLAADGIMTENERAFLDSAMKKMGVLDGERRGILDLEGWDEAESALKDISEDEKREIVSQLVDAASADGRLSPLEMAMVKRISKELGI
;
A
#
# COMPACT_ATOMS: atom_id res chain seq x y z
N MET A 1 11.66 4.06 -9.57
CA MET A 1 10.22 4.34 -9.32
C MET A 1 10.09 5.42 -8.27
N GLU A 2 9.17 6.34 -8.44
CA GLU A 2 8.94 7.39 -7.46
C GLU A 2 8.37 6.82 -6.15
N PRO A 3 8.81 7.32 -4.99
CA PRO A 3 8.32 6.82 -3.70
C PRO A 3 6.80 6.88 -3.53
N ARG A 4 6.15 7.92 -4.06
CA ARG A 4 4.69 8.04 -3.99
C ARG A 4 3.96 6.90 -4.71
N ILE A 5 4.48 6.49 -5.85
CA ILE A 5 3.93 5.38 -6.63
C ILE A 5 4.17 4.05 -5.90
N ALA A 6 5.37 3.87 -5.37
CA ALA A 6 5.73 2.67 -4.60
C ALA A 6 4.84 2.51 -3.37
N LYS A 7 4.56 3.60 -2.66
CA LYS A 7 3.65 3.58 -1.49
C LYS A 7 2.23 3.18 -1.89
N CYS A 8 1.73 3.72 -3.00
CA CYS A 8 0.38 3.38 -3.49
C CYS A 8 0.30 1.92 -3.93
N LEU A 9 1.35 1.39 -4.57
CA LEU A 9 1.42 -0.03 -4.93
C LEU A 9 1.37 -0.91 -3.69
N LEU A 10 2.08 -0.52 -2.65
CA LEU A 10 2.09 -1.24 -1.38
C LEU A 10 0.69 -1.26 -0.74
N LEU A 11 0.03 -0.10 -0.69
CA LEU A 11 -1.35 0.00 -0.17
C LEU A 11 -2.29 -0.92 -0.96
N THR A 12 -2.20 -0.90 -2.28
CA THR A 12 -3.02 -1.74 -3.15
C THR A 12 -2.78 -3.22 -2.87
N LYS A 13 -1.51 -3.60 -2.71
CA LYS A 13 -1.13 -4.99 -2.44
C LYS A 13 -1.76 -5.51 -1.14
N VAL A 14 -1.73 -4.70 -0.09
CA VAL A 14 -2.31 -5.07 1.20
C VAL A 14 -3.83 -5.13 1.12
N LEU A 15 -4.46 -4.10 0.55
CA LEU A 15 -5.91 -4.01 0.49
C LEU A 15 -6.54 -5.11 -0.38
N ALA A 16 -5.81 -5.61 -1.36
CA ALA A 16 -6.27 -6.68 -2.24
C ALA A 16 -5.79 -8.07 -1.79
N ALA A 17 -5.20 -8.20 -0.61
CA ALA A 17 -4.57 -9.44 -0.15
C ALA A 17 -5.56 -10.62 -0.06
N ASP A 18 -6.81 -10.35 0.28
CA ASP A 18 -7.85 -11.38 0.37
C ASP A 18 -8.64 -11.56 -0.95
N GLY A 19 -8.18 -10.93 -2.02
CA GLY A 19 -8.79 -11.03 -3.35
C GLY A 19 -9.94 -10.10 -3.61
N ILE A 20 -10.43 -9.39 -2.59
CA ILE A 20 -11.56 -8.46 -2.72
C ILE A 20 -11.24 -7.16 -1.97
N MET A 21 -11.35 -6.04 -2.69
CA MET A 21 -11.22 -4.72 -2.10
C MET A 21 -12.62 -4.17 -1.86
N THR A 22 -12.96 -3.85 -0.60
CA THR A 22 -14.25 -3.26 -0.26
C THR A 22 -14.39 -1.84 -0.79
N GLU A 23 -15.61 -1.31 -0.83
CA GLU A 23 -15.84 0.08 -1.24
C GLU A 23 -15.12 1.07 -0.33
N ASN A 24 -15.11 0.82 0.97
CA ASN A 24 -14.41 1.67 1.94
C ASN A 24 -12.90 1.67 1.71
N GLU A 25 -12.32 0.51 1.47
CA GLU A 25 -10.91 0.37 1.16
C GLU A 25 -10.56 1.04 -0.17
N ARG A 26 -11.43 0.89 -1.17
CA ARG A 26 -11.26 1.53 -2.47
C ARG A 26 -11.29 3.05 -2.34
N ALA A 27 -12.24 3.58 -1.56
CA ALA A 27 -12.35 5.01 -1.30
C ALA A 27 -11.10 5.54 -0.58
N PHE A 28 -10.59 4.78 0.38
CA PHE A 28 -9.35 5.13 1.09
C PHE A 28 -8.18 5.21 0.12
N LEU A 29 -8.03 4.21 -0.74
CA LEU A 29 -6.95 4.16 -1.71
C LEU A 29 -7.04 5.34 -2.71
N ASP A 30 -8.24 5.61 -3.22
CA ASP A 30 -8.47 6.74 -4.12
C ASP A 30 -8.08 8.06 -3.47
N SER A 31 -8.46 8.25 -2.21
CA SER A 31 -8.12 9.45 -1.45
C SER A 31 -6.60 9.58 -1.25
N ALA A 32 -5.92 8.48 -0.93
CA ALA A 32 -4.47 8.45 -0.75
C ALA A 32 -3.76 8.81 -2.07
N MET A 33 -4.22 8.25 -3.19
CA MET A 33 -3.66 8.55 -4.50
C MET A 33 -3.81 10.03 -4.86
N LYS A 34 -4.96 10.62 -4.57
CA LYS A 34 -5.20 12.05 -4.78
C LYS A 34 -4.25 12.91 -3.96
N LYS A 35 -4.07 12.57 -2.69
CA LYS A 35 -3.17 13.31 -1.80
C LYS A 35 -1.72 13.25 -2.26
N MET A 36 -1.33 12.16 -2.87
CA MET A 36 0.03 11.98 -3.38
C MET A 36 0.23 12.49 -4.79
N GLY A 37 -0.79 13.07 -5.41
CA GLY A 37 -0.71 13.64 -6.75
C GLY A 37 -0.59 12.59 -7.85
N VAL A 38 -1.14 11.41 -7.65
CA VAL A 38 -1.12 10.34 -8.66
C VAL A 38 -2.06 10.70 -9.82
N LEU A 39 -1.54 10.61 -11.03
CA LEU A 39 -2.30 10.91 -12.25
C LEU A 39 -3.17 9.71 -12.64
N ASP A 40 -4.24 9.97 -13.40
CA ASP A 40 -5.18 8.92 -13.83
C ASP A 40 -4.49 7.79 -14.58
N GLY A 41 -3.52 8.11 -15.43
CA GLY A 41 -2.75 7.10 -16.17
C GLY A 41 -1.89 6.22 -15.26
N GLU A 42 -1.37 6.79 -14.18
CA GLU A 42 -0.58 6.07 -13.19
C GLU A 42 -1.46 5.19 -12.32
N ARG A 43 -2.67 5.66 -12.01
CA ARG A 43 -3.63 4.96 -11.17
C ARG A 43 -3.96 3.57 -11.70
N ARG A 44 -4.15 3.44 -13.01
CA ARG A 44 -4.47 2.15 -13.62
C ARG A 44 -3.38 1.11 -13.38
N GLY A 45 -2.12 1.51 -13.59
CA GLY A 45 -0.98 0.65 -13.34
C GLY A 45 -0.87 0.25 -11.88
N ILE A 46 -1.14 1.18 -10.97
CA ILE A 46 -1.13 0.91 -9.53
C ILE A 46 -2.19 -0.13 -9.16
N LEU A 47 -3.41 0.01 -9.66
CA LEU A 47 -4.49 -0.94 -9.38
C LEU A 47 -4.21 -2.33 -9.94
N ASP A 48 -3.47 -2.42 -11.03
CA ASP A 48 -3.04 -3.69 -11.64
C ASP A 48 -1.74 -4.22 -11.04
N LEU A 49 -1.19 -3.54 -10.03
CA LEU A 49 0.08 -3.89 -9.38
C LEU A 49 1.27 -3.94 -10.34
N GLU A 50 1.24 -3.14 -11.39
CA GLU A 50 2.35 -3.04 -12.33
C GLU A 50 3.59 -2.45 -11.64
N GLY A 51 4.72 -3.12 -11.82
CA GLY A 51 5.99 -2.68 -11.24
C GLY A 51 6.13 -2.99 -9.75
N TRP A 52 5.39 -3.95 -9.22
CA TRP A 52 5.47 -4.33 -7.80
C TRP A 52 6.90 -4.66 -7.35
N ASP A 53 7.64 -5.43 -8.14
CA ASP A 53 9.02 -5.82 -7.79
C ASP A 53 9.94 -4.59 -7.67
N GLU A 54 9.75 -3.62 -8.58
CA GLU A 54 10.51 -2.36 -8.55
C GLU A 54 10.11 -1.52 -7.34
N ALA A 55 8.82 -1.48 -7.01
CA ALA A 55 8.32 -0.78 -5.83
C ALA A 55 8.90 -1.35 -4.55
N GLU A 56 8.95 -2.67 -4.44
CA GLU A 56 9.51 -3.36 -3.28
C GLU A 56 10.98 -2.98 -3.07
N SER A 57 11.77 -2.96 -4.15
CA SER A 57 13.16 -2.53 -4.09
C SER A 57 13.30 -1.07 -3.68
N ALA A 58 12.47 -0.19 -4.23
CA ALA A 58 12.51 1.23 -3.92
C ALA A 58 12.17 1.49 -2.45
N LEU A 59 11.22 0.73 -1.90
CA LEU A 59 10.80 0.89 -0.50
C LEU A 59 11.87 0.45 0.50
N LYS A 60 12.77 -0.43 0.12
CA LYS A 60 13.88 -0.85 0.99
C LYS A 60 14.92 0.25 1.21
N ASP A 61 15.03 1.18 0.27
CA ASP A 61 16.05 2.25 0.30
C ASP A 61 15.59 3.51 1.04
N ILE A 62 14.34 3.59 1.47
CA ILE A 62 13.82 4.76 2.20
C ILE A 62 14.24 4.71 3.67
N SER A 63 14.11 5.85 4.36
CA SER A 63 14.47 5.95 5.78
C SER A 63 13.61 5.06 6.66
N GLU A 64 14.13 4.70 7.84
CA GLU A 64 13.40 3.90 8.80
C GLU A 64 12.10 4.57 9.27
N ASP A 65 12.14 5.89 9.47
CA ASP A 65 10.97 6.68 9.86
C ASP A 65 9.89 6.61 8.78
N GLU A 66 10.26 6.72 7.51
CA GLU A 66 9.33 6.60 6.40
C GLU A 66 8.74 5.19 6.30
N LYS A 67 9.55 4.16 6.55
CA LYS A 67 9.09 2.77 6.57
C LYS A 67 8.01 2.56 7.63
N ARG A 68 8.23 3.09 8.83
CA ARG A 68 7.27 3.01 9.93
C ARG A 68 5.99 3.77 9.62
N GLU A 69 6.10 4.93 9.00
CA GLU A 69 4.94 5.70 8.57
C GLU A 69 4.11 4.94 7.54
N ILE A 70 4.76 4.29 6.58
CA ILE A 70 4.09 3.46 5.59
C ILE A 70 3.32 2.33 6.26
N VAL A 71 3.94 1.62 7.20
CA VAL A 71 3.30 0.52 7.91
C VAL A 71 2.08 1.02 8.69
N SER A 72 2.20 2.18 9.34
CA SER A 72 1.09 2.82 10.05
C SER A 72 -0.07 3.13 9.09
N GLN A 73 0.23 3.69 7.91
CA GLN A 73 -0.77 3.97 6.88
C GLN A 73 -1.41 2.68 6.35
N LEU A 74 -0.64 1.61 6.22
CA LEU A 74 -1.17 0.31 5.78
C LEU A 74 -2.18 -0.25 6.79
N VAL A 75 -1.87 -0.15 8.08
CA VAL A 75 -2.78 -0.58 9.15
C VAL A 75 -4.06 0.24 9.10
N ASP A 76 -3.95 1.55 8.95
CA ASP A 76 -5.12 2.44 8.84
C ASP A 76 -5.97 2.10 7.61
N ALA A 77 -5.32 1.85 6.47
CA ALA A 77 -6.01 1.50 5.23
C ALA A 77 -6.74 0.16 5.36
N ALA A 78 -6.06 -0.84 5.89
CA ALA A 78 -6.63 -2.17 6.05
C ALA A 78 -7.77 -2.18 7.08
N SER A 79 -7.78 -1.22 8.00
CA SER A 79 -8.83 -1.06 9.01
C SER A 79 -9.93 -0.09 8.58
N ALA A 80 -9.95 0.35 7.32
CA ALA A 80 -10.87 1.38 6.84
C ALA A 80 -12.35 1.02 7.05
N ASP A 81 -12.69 -0.25 7.05
CA ASP A 81 -14.03 -0.75 7.32
C ASP A 81 -14.21 -1.28 8.75
N GLY A 82 -13.28 -0.96 9.64
CA GLY A 82 -13.33 -1.33 11.05
C GLY A 82 -12.71 -2.66 11.41
N ARG A 83 -12.16 -3.40 10.44
CA ARG A 83 -11.56 -4.72 10.67
C ARG A 83 -10.35 -4.96 9.78
N LEU A 84 -9.33 -5.61 10.37
CA LEU A 84 -8.24 -6.21 9.62
C LEU A 84 -8.57 -7.68 9.38
N SER A 85 -8.60 -8.12 8.13
CA SER A 85 -8.72 -9.54 7.84
C SER A 85 -7.42 -10.26 8.21
N PRO A 86 -7.45 -11.57 8.50
CA PRO A 86 -6.22 -12.32 8.77
C PRO A 86 -5.20 -12.24 7.64
N LEU A 87 -5.65 -12.21 6.38
CA LEU A 87 -4.77 -12.11 5.22
C LEU A 87 -4.12 -10.73 5.13
N GLU A 88 -4.88 -9.66 5.40
CA GLU A 88 -4.35 -8.31 5.43
C GLU A 88 -3.31 -8.14 6.54
N MET A 89 -3.62 -8.66 7.73
CA MET A 89 -2.69 -8.62 8.85
C MET A 89 -1.39 -9.38 8.56
N ALA A 90 -1.50 -10.56 7.96
CA ALA A 90 -0.34 -11.35 7.56
C ALA A 90 0.51 -10.60 6.53
N MET A 91 -0.13 -9.92 5.58
CA MET A 91 0.57 -9.14 4.57
C MET A 91 1.30 -7.95 5.20
N VAL A 92 0.67 -7.24 6.13
CA VAL A 92 1.32 -6.12 6.85
C VAL A 92 2.54 -6.61 7.60
N LYS A 93 2.44 -7.72 8.32
CA LYS A 93 3.57 -8.32 9.05
C LYS A 93 4.71 -8.71 8.11
N ARG A 94 4.38 -9.33 6.99
CA ARG A 94 5.35 -9.75 6.00
C ARG A 94 6.11 -8.54 5.42
N ILE A 95 5.37 -7.50 5.06
CA ILE A 95 5.95 -6.28 4.52
C ILE A 95 6.83 -5.59 5.55
N SER A 96 6.39 -5.50 6.79
CA SER A 96 7.20 -4.93 7.88
C SER A 96 8.53 -5.67 8.02
N LYS A 97 8.49 -7.00 7.97
CA LYS A 97 9.68 -7.82 8.06
C LYS A 97 10.61 -7.59 6.87
N GLU A 98 10.07 -7.51 5.67
CA GLU A 98 10.85 -7.26 4.46
C GLU A 98 11.48 -5.87 4.47
N LEU A 99 10.82 -4.89 5.08
CA LEU A 99 11.33 -3.54 5.25
C LEU A 99 12.34 -3.42 6.40
N GLY A 100 12.43 -4.44 7.25
CA GLY A 100 13.40 -4.46 8.34
C GLY A 100 12.97 -3.69 9.59
N ILE A 101 11.67 -3.60 9.82
CA ILE A 101 11.14 -2.89 10.99
C ILE A 101 10.21 -3.77 11.84
#